data_7e4378e56965c50b9ced2ff76f43a88f
#
_entry.id   7e4378e56965c50b9ced2ff76f43a88f
#
_cell.length_a   1.000
_cell.length_b   1.000
_cell.length_c   1.000
_cell.angle_alpha   90.00
_cell.angle_beta   90.00
_cell.angle_gamma   90.00
#
_symmetry.space_group_name_H-M   'P 1'
#
loop_
_entity.id
_entity.type
_entity.pdbx_description
1 polymer ?
#
loop_
_entity_poly.entity_id
_entity_poly.type
_entity_poly.pdbx_seq_one_letter_code
_entity_poly.pdbx_strand_id
1 'polypeptide(L)'
;IRKNDLLIRYGGDEFLLILTGIPADYLKAKLEKIRAKVHDSTVPGYPHLHLSLSIGGTMQAMADSMENALRHADHLMYQAKEHKNAVAVDTIGTELVLTAGDEQSKQQILLVDDSSMNRMMLSEILGADYRILEAENGAECLDMMKGYAGDIALVLLDINMPVMDGYEVLKAMNTNHSIEDIPVIMISSEDSEESIRKVYELGASDYVTRPFDAKVVYRRVSNTIKL
;
A
#
# COMPACT_ATOMS: atom_id res chain seq x y z
N ILE A 1 -18.58 -13.14 -13.72
CA ILE A 1 -19.98 -13.13 -13.27
C ILE A 1 -20.73 -14.02 -14.25
N ARG A 2 -21.54 -14.96 -13.75
CA ARG A 2 -22.35 -15.87 -14.56
C ARG A 2 -23.66 -15.18 -14.99
N LYS A 3 -24.38 -15.76 -15.96
CA LYS A 3 -25.65 -15.19 -16.47
C LYS A 3 -26.71 -14.98 -15.38
N ASN A 4 -26.67 -15.79 -14.32
CA ASN A 4 -27.64 -15.75 -13.21
C ASN A 4 -27.10 -14.99 -11.97
N ASP A 5 -25.88 -14.48 -12.02
CA ASP A 5 -25.34 -13.60 -10.96
C ASP A 5 -25.81 -12.17 -11.20
N LEU A 6 -26.03 -11.42 -10.13
CA LEU A 6 -26.46 -10.02 -10.19
C LEU A 6 -25.36 -9.14 -9.63
N LEU A 7 -24.98 -8.10 -10.37
CA LEU A 7 -24.10 -7.03 -9.90
C LEU A 7 -24.91 -5.73 -9.88
N ILE A 8 -25.03 -5.13 -8.72
CA ILE A 8 -25.80 -3.92 -8.47
C ILE A 8 -24.86 -2.86 -7.91
N ARG A 9 -24.85 -1.66 -8.48
CA ARG A 9 -24.18 -0.52 -7.85
C ARG A 9 -25.10 0.01 -6.76
N TYR A 10 -24.66 -0.10 -5.50
CA TYR A 10 -25.44 0.25 -4.33
C TYR A 10 -25.34 1.74 -4.00
N GLY A 11 -24.14 2.33 -4.16
CA GLY A 11 -23.91 3.75 -3.98
C GLY A 11 -22.43 4.10 -4.11
N GLY A 12 -22.08 5.29 -4.59
CA GLY A 12 -20.68 5.73 -4.69
C GLY A 12 -19.78 4.71 -5.39
N ASP A 13 -18.85 4.15 -4.66
CA ASP A 13 -17.91 3.09 -5.04
C ASP A 13 -18.32 1.69 -4.52
N GLU A 14 -19.53 1.57 -3.96
CA GLU A 14 -20.04 0.34 -3.36
C GLU A 14 -20.87 -0.48 -4.35
N PHE A 15 -20.61 -1.79 -4.39
CA PHE A 15 -21.30 -2.73 -5.24
C PHE A 15 -21.81 -3.94 -4.44
N LEU A 16 -22.99 -4.39 -4.74
CA LEU A 16 -23.56 -5.63 -4.25
C LEU A 16 -23.50 -6.70 -5.35
N LEU A 17 -22.87 -7.83 -5.04
CA LEU A 17 -22.80 -8.97 -5.93
C LEU A 17 -23.58 -10.14 -5.32
N ILE A 18 -24.64 -10.58 -6.01
CA ILE A 18 -25.43 -11.76 -5.63
C ILE A 18 -24.99 -12.90 -6.52
N LEU A 19 -24.42 -13.93 -5.89
CA LEU A 19 -23.98 -15.16 -6.55
C LEU A 19 -24.97 -16.28 -6.30
N THR A 20 -25.45 -16.92 -7.36
CA THR A 20 -26.44 -17.99 -7.25
C THR A 20 -25.79 -19.38 -7.40
N GLY A 21 -26.27 -20.34 -6.58
CA GLY A 21 -25.83 -21.73 -6.67
C GLY A 21 -24.35 -21.95 -6.43
N ILE A 22 -23.75 -21.17 -5.51
CA ILE A 22 -22.37 -21.32 -5.10
C ILE A 22 -22.30 -22.14 -3.80
N PRO A 23 -21.46 -23.19 -3.70
CA PRO A 23 -21.23 -23.89 -2.45
C PRO A 23 -20.51 -22.99 -1.44
N ALA A 24 -20.79 -23.16 -0.14
CA ALA A 24 -20.23 -22.30 0.91
C ALA A 24 -18.70 -22.38 0.99
N ASP A 25 -18.13 -23.56 0.84
CA ASP A 25 -16.70 -23.83 0.80
C ASP A 25 -15.99 -23.19 -0.42
N TYR A 26 -16.76 -22.84 -1.45
CA TYR A 26 -16.22 -22.20 -2.67
C TYR A 26 -16.36 -20.68 -2.68
N LEU A 27 -17.12 -20.10 -1.75
CA LEU A 27 -17.40 -18.66 -1.72
C LEU A 27 -16.09 -17.84 -1.60
N LYS A 28 -15.26 -18.17 -0.63
CA LYS A 28 -13.97 -17.48 -0.40
C LYS A 28 -13.10 -17.48 -1.67
N ALA A 29 -12.85 -18.66 -2.23
CA ALA A 29 -12.02 -18.78 -3.43
C ALA A 29 -12.57 -17.99 -4.62
N LYS A 30 -13.89 -17.89 -4.74
CA LYS A 30 -14.56 -17.11 -5.77
C LYS A 30 -14.36 -15.60 -5.57
N LEU A 31 -14.49 -15.10 -4.35
CA LEU A 31 -14.31 -13.69 -4.02
C LEU A 31 -12.85 -13.27 -4.16
N GLU A 32 -11.90 -14.11 -3.73
CA GLU A 32 -10.47 -13.90 -3.95
C GLU A 32 -10.12 -13.79 -5.44
N LYS A 33 -10.67 -14.66 -6.26
CA LYS A 33 -10.47 -14.59 -7.72
C LYS A 33 -11.00 -13.29 -8.32
N ILE A 34 -12.08 -12.73 -7.78
CA ILE A 34 -12.64 -11.44 -8.21
C ILE A 34 -11.71 -10.32 -7.77
N ARG A 35 -11.30 -10.31 -6.49
CA ARG A 35 -10.37 -9.33 -5.94
C ARG A 35 -9.06 -9.28 -6.75
N ALA A 36 -8.40 -10.42 -6.92
CA ALA A 36 -7.16 -10.52 -7.68
C ALA A 36 -7.33 -10.01 -9.11
N LYS A 37 -8.40 -10.40 -9.80
CA LYS A 37 -8.64 -9.95 -11.19
C LYS A 37 -8.85 -8.44 -11.31
N VAL A 38 -9.45 -7.79 -10.31
CA VAL A 38 -9.58 -6.33 -10.30
C VAL A 38 -8.22 -5.68 -9.98
N HIS A 39 -7.48 -6.23 -9.03
CA HIS A 39 -6.15 -5.76 -8.67
C HIS A 39 -5.17 -5.82 -9.85
N ASP A 40 -5.18 -6.91 -10.60
CA ASP A 40 -4.33 -7.13 -11.78
C ASP A 40 -4.83 -6.40 -13.04
N SER A 41 -5.96 -5.68 -12.96
CA SER A 41 -6.50 -4.98 -14.11
C SER A 41 -5.85 -3.61 -14.29
N THR A 42 -5.54 -3.25 -15.55
CA THR A 42 -5.07 -1.92 -15.90
C THR A 42 -6.24 -1.04 -16.37
N VAL A 43 -6.23 0.22 -16.00
CA VAL A 43 -7.23 1.20 -16.46
C VAL A 43 -6.73 1.87 -17.74
N PRO A 44 -7.44 1.74 -18.87
CA PRO A 44 -7.04 2.37 -20.14
C PRO A 44 -6.86 3.89 -19.98
N GLY A 45 -5.71 4.39 -20.37
CA GLY A 45 -5.34 5.82 -20.22
C GLY A 45 -4.71 6.17 -18.86
N TYR A 46 -4.71 5.25 -17.91
CA TYR A 46 -4.13 5.44 -16.56
C TYR A 46 -3.32 4.21 -16.14
N PRO A 47 -2.15 3.94 -16.75
CA PRO A 47 -1.38 2.70 -16.53
C PRO A 47 -0.86 2.55 -15.09
N HIS A 48 -0.73 3.65 -14.35
CA HIS A 48 -0.27 3.66 -12.96
C HIS A 48 -1.42 3.60 -11.93
N LEU A 49 -2.69 3.54 -12.38
CA LEU A 49 -3.82 3.45 -11.48
C LEU A 49 -4.09 2.00 -11.11
N HIS A 50 -3.77 1.65 -9.86
CA HIS A 50 -4.08 0.34 -9.30
C HIS A 50 -5.47 0.35 -8.66
N LEU A 51 -6.30 -0.59 -9.07
CA LEU A 51 -7.61 -0.80 -8.47
C LEU A 51 -7.50 -1.82 -7.34
N SER A 52 -8.26 -1.60 -6.27
CA SER A 52 -8.35 -2.56 -5.17
C SER A 52 -9.80 -2.73 -4.74
N LEU A 53 -10.12 -3.92 -4.21
CA LEU A 53 -11.43 -4.23 -3.65
C LEU A 53 -11.28 -4.74 -2.22
N SER A 54 -12.13 -4.22 -1.34
CA SER A 54 -12.41 -4.86 -0.05
C SER A 54 -13.78 -5.53 -0.15
N ILE A 55 -13.84 -6.84 0.09
CA ILE A 55 -15.03 -7.65 -0.16
C ILE A 55 -15.45 -8.35 1.12
N GLY A 56 -16.70 -8.12 1.54
CA GLY A 56 -17.37 -8.92 2.55
C GLY A 56 -18.31 -9.93 1.89
N GLY A 57 -18.27 -11.18 2.29
CA GLY A 57 -19.12 -12.22 1.70
C GLY A 57 -19.73 -13.13 2.74
N THR A 58 -21.02 -13.40 2.61
CA THR A 58 -21.76 -14.35 3.43
C THR A 58 -22.72 -15.19 2.60
N MET A 59 -23.15 -16.31 3.15
CA MET A 59 -24.19 -17.16 2.56
C MET A 59 -25.55 -16.80 3.12
N GLN A 60 -26.55 -16.60 2.25
CA GLN A 60 -27.94 -16.32 2.71
C GLN A 60 -28.47 -17.42 3.63
N ALA A 61 -28.08 -18.67 3.42
CA ALA A 61 -28.47 -19.80 4.25
C ALA A 61 -27.99 -19.68 5.72
N MET A 62 -27.07 -18.77 6.01
CA MET A 62 -26.55 -18.48 7.36
C MET A 62 -27.27 -17.30 8.02
N ALA A 63 -28.23 -16.67 7.34
CA ALA A 63 -28.99 -15.54 7.83
C ALA A 63 -30.50 -15.80 7.74
N ASP A 64 -31.26 -15.35 8.74
CA ASP A 64 -32.70 -15.54 8.80
C ASP A 64 -33.47 -14.78 7.70
N SER A 65 -32.83 -13.80 7.09
CA SER A 65 -33.40 -12.99 6.01
C SER A 65 -32.32 -12.44 5.08
N MET A 66 -32.72 -12.00 3.89
CA MET A 66 -31.85 -11.30 2.95
C MET A 66 -31.28 -10.00 3.54
N GLU A 67 -32.08 -9.28 4.31
CA GLU A 67 -31.66 -8.05 4.99
C GLU A 67 -30.57 -8.31 6.03
N ASN A 68 -30.69 -9.40 6.80
CA ASN A 68 -29.67 -9.83 7.74
C ASN A 68 -28.40 -10.28 7.02
N ALA A 69 -28.51 -11.00 5.90
CA ALA A 69 -27.38 -11.37 5.09
C ALA A 69 -26.62 -10.14 4.54
N LEU A 70 -27.35 -9.13 4.07
CA LEU A 70 -26.76 -7.88 3.58
C LEU A 70 -26.02 -7.13 4.70
N ARG A 71 -26.63 -6.97 5.87
CA ARG A 71 -25.97 -6.34 7.03
C ARG A 71 -24.73 -7.09 7.47
N HIS A 72 -24.76 -8.41 7.39
CA HIS A 72 -23.61 -9.25 7.76
C HIS A 72 -22.48 -9.11 6.72
N ALA A 73 -22.79 -9.16 5.43
CA ALA A 73 -21.82 -8.92 4.36
C ALA A 73 -21.19 -7.52 4.46
N ASP A 74 -21.98 -6.49 4.81
CA ASP A 74 -21.50 -5.13 5.03
C ASP A 74 -20.52 -5.05 6.21
N HIS A 75 -20.85 -5.71 7.32
CA HIS A 75 -19.93 -5.81 8.46
C HIS A 75 -18.60 -6.48 8.10
N LEU A 76 -18.64 -7.59 7.36
CA LEU A 76 -17.47 -8.29 6.87
C LEU A 76 -16.66 -7.43 5.87
N MET A 77 -17.33 -6.67 5.01
CA MET A 77 -16.67 -5.73 4.11
C MET A 77 -15.93 -4.64 4.89
N TYR A 78 -16.52 -4.15 5.99
CA TYR A 78 -15.87 -3.16 6.85
C TYR A 78 -14.58 -3.72 7.49
N GLN A 79 -14.59 -4.96 7.94
CA GLN A 79 -13.40 -5.65 8.44
C GLN A 79 -12.35 -5.83 7.31
N ALA A 80 -12.78 -6.18 6.10
CA ALA A 80 -11.89 -6.26 4.94
C ALA A 80 -11.28 -4.90 4.57
N LYS A 81 -12.01 -3.78 4.77
CA LYS A 81 -11.51 -2.40 4.54
C LYS A 81 -10.36 -2.03 5.49
N GLU A 82 -10.35 -2.54 6.72
CA GLU A 82 -9.25 -2.30 7.68
C GLU A 82 -7.91 -2.88 7.18
N HIS A 83 -7.99 -3.97 6.41
CA HIS A 83 -6.82 -4.63 5.83
C HIS A 83 -6.54 -4.23 4.37
N LYS A 84 -7.37 -3.38 3.77
CA LYS A 84 -7.33 -2.98 2.36
C LYS A 84 -7.12 -4.16 1.39
N ASN A 85 -7.64 -4.07 0.18
CA ASN A 85 -7.49 -5.11 -0.84
C ASN A 85 -7.67 -6.54 -0.28
N ALA A 86 -8.71 -6.77 0.52
CA ALA A 86 -8.92 -7.99 1.31
C ALA A 86 -10.31 -8.59 1.09
N VAL A 87 -10.45 -9.87 1.42
CA VAL A 87 -11.72 -10.60 1.43
C VAL A 87 -11.98 -11.11 2.85
N ALA A 88 -13.14 -10.76 3.41
CA ALA A 88 -13.63 -11.31 4.66
C ALA A 88 -14.87 -12.17 4.39
N VAL A 89 -14.88 -13.40 4.85
CA VAL A 89 -16.03 -14.31 4.77
C VAL A 89 -16.23 -15.03 6.10
N ASP A 90 -17.49 -15.26 6.44
CA ASP A 90 -17.81 -16.22 7.49
C ASP A 90 -17.81 -17.64 6.90
N THR A 91 -17.18 -18.54 7.62
CA THR A 91 -17.23 -19.98 7.33
C THR A 91 -18.19 -20.67 8.28
N ILE A 92 -18.80 -21.77 7.82
CA ILE A 92 -19.63 -22.64 8.66
C ILE A 92 -18.77 -23.14 9.82
N GLY A 93 -18.90 -22.51 11.01
CA GLY A 93 -18.12 -22.92 12.18
C GLY A 93 -17.40 -21.82 12.94
N THR A 94 -17.78 -20.56 12.82
CA THR A 94 -17.36 -19.42 13.67
C THR A 94 -15.95 -18.87 13.47
N GLU A 95 -15.22 -19.16 12.43
CA GLU A 95 -13.93 -18.54 12.21
C GLU A 95 -14.00 -17.51 11.07
N LEU A 96 -13.79 -16.23 11.42
CA LEU A 96 -13.58 -15.16 10.46
C LEU A 96 -12.28 -15.46 9.69
N VAL A 97 -12.38 -15.76 8.41
CA VAL A 97 -11.20 -15.94 7.58
C VAL A 97 -10.97 -14.66 6.81
N LEU A 98 -10.07 -13.83 7.32
CA LEU A 98 -9.51 -12.69 6.59
C LEU A 98 -8.38 -13.20 5.69
N THR A 99 -8.51 -12.95 4.40
CA THR A 99 -7.37 -13.01 3.49
C THR A 99 -7.08 -11.58 3.07
N ALA A 100 -6.10 -10.98 3.74
CA ALA A 100 -5.46 -9.78 3.20
C ALA A 100 -4.78 -10.17 1.87
N GLY A 101 -4.84 -9.28 0.90
CA GLY A 101 -4.00 -9.43 -0.28
C GLY A 101 -2.57 -9.69 0.18
N ASP A 102 -1.88 -10.64 -0.46
CA ASP A 102 -0.53 -11.06 -0.09
C ASP A 102 0.32 -9.86 0.30
N GLU A 103 1.12 -10.00 1.36
CA GLU A 103 2.16 -9.01 1.70
C GLU A 103 3.09 -8.72 0.51
N GLN A 104 3.17 -9.64 -0.44
CA GLN A 104 3.85 -9.48 -1.71
C GLN A 104 3.21 -8.46 -2.66
N SER A 105 1.93 -8.08 -2.47
CA SER A 105 1.25 -7.06 -3.27
C SER A 105 1.41 -5.63 -2.72
N LYS A 106 1.95 -5.48 -1.50
CA LYS A 106 2.23 -4.16 -0.93
C LYS A 106 3.43 -3.54 -1.64
N GLN A 107 3.28 -2.29 -2.07
CA GLN A 107 4.40 -1.51 -2.60
C GLN A 107 5.50 -1.38 -1.54
N GLN A 108 6.75 -1.49 -1.96
CA GLN A 108 7.89 -1.45 -1.06
C GLN A 108 8.38 -0.03 -0.85
N ILE A 109 8.58 0.34 0.40
CA ILE A 109 9.21 1.61 0.78
C ILE A 109 10.53 1.29 1.47
N LEU A 110 11.61 1.93 1.02
CA LEU A 110 12.92 1.85 1.66
C LEU A 110 13.07 3.02 2.64
N LEU A 111 13.18 2.70 3.93
CA LEU A 111 13.48 3.66 5.01
C LEU A 111 14.98 3.68 5.23
N VAL A 112 15.59 4.85 5.11
CA VAL A 112 17.05 5.04 5.25
C VAL A 112 17.34 6.09 6.32
N ASP A 113 17.82 5.67 7.47
CA ASP A 113 18.09 6.51 8.64
C ASP A 113 19.06 5.75 9.55
N ASP A 114 20.05 6.39 10.13
CA ASP A 114 21.01 5.73 11.02
C ASP A 114 20.41 5.42 12.40
N SER A 115 19.34 6.10 12.80
CA SER A 115 18.61 5.87 14.03
C SER A 115 17.56 4.76 13.88
N SER A 116 17.78 3.64 14.56
CA SER A 116 16.78 2.55 14.64
C SER A 116 15.43 3.00 15.19
N MET A 117 15.40 3.99 16.09
CA MET A 117 14.16 4.55 16.64
C MET A 117 13.36 5.30 15.56
N ASN A 118 14.04 6.08 14.71
CA ASN A 118 13.38 6.77 13.60
C ASN A 118 12.81 5.77 12.59
N ARG A 119 13.58 4.73 12.24
CA ARG A 119 13.11 3.67 11.34
C ARG A 119 11.88 2.97 11.92
N MET A 120 11.93 2.59 13.22
CA MET A 120 10.78 1.98 13.91
C MET A 120 9.53 2.87 13.87
N MET A 121 9.66 4.16 14.15
CA MET A 121 8.53 5.09 14.14
C MET A 121 7.93 5.24 12.73
N LEU A 122 8.75 5.36 11.69
CA LEU A 122 8.30 5.42 10.30
C LEU A 122 7.67 4.11 9.85
N SER A 123 8.22 2.98 10.27
CA SER A 123 7.69 1.65 10.02
C SER A 123 6.31 1.46 10.65
N GLU A 124 6.08 1.98 11.86
CA GLU A 124 4.77 1.96 12.50
C GLU A 124 3.73 2.81 11.74
N ILE A 125 4.14 3.97 11.23
CA ILE A 125 3.26 4.87 10.46
C ILE A 125 2.85 4.25 9.11
N LEU A 126 3.76 3.55 8.43
CA LEU A 126 3.60 3.14 7.03
C LEU A 126 3.36 1.63 6.85
N GLY A 127 3.76 0.79 7.80
CA GLY A 127 3.78 -0.66 7.67
C GLY A 127 2.40 -1.32 7.53
N ALA A 128 1.32 -0.61 7.93
CA ALA A 128 -0.04 -1.10 7.69
C ALA A 128 -0.36 -1.22 6.19
N ASP A 129 0.14 -0.28 5.35
CA ASP A 129 -0.20 -0.15 3.94
C ASP A 129 0.93 -0.53 2.98
N TYR A 130 2.18 -0.47 3.44
CA TYR A 130 3.38 -0.68 2.65
C TYR A 130 4.27 -1.77 3.24
N ARG A 131 5.04 -2.42 2.38
CA ARG A 131 6.12 -3.30 2.82
C ARG A 131 7.36 -2.44 3.08
N ILE A 132 7.91 -2.54 4.29
CA ILE A 132 9.04 -1.72 4.71
C ILE A 132 10.33 -2.51 4.53
N LEU A 133 11.29 -1.86 3.88
CA LEU A 133 12.69 -2.23 3.85
C LEU A 133 13.47 -1.18 4.63
N GLU A 134 14.54 -1.55 5.31
CA GLU A 134 15.33 -0.64 6.13
C GLU A 134 16.81 -0.67 5.73
N ALA A 135 17.45 0.49 5.73
CA ALA A 135 18.88 0.67 5.57
C ALA A 135 19.41 1.65 6.63
N GLU A 136 20.63 1.47 7.11
CA GLU A 136 21.21 2.28 8.18
C GLU A 136 22.11 3.42 7.68
N ASN A 137 22.42 3.43 6.39
CA ASN A 137 23.26 4.44 5.74
C ASN A 137 23.05 4.45 4.23
N GLY A 138 23.59 5.48 3.56
CA GLY A 138 23.42 5.65 2.13
C GLY A 138 24.06 4.56 1.26
N ALA A 139 25.14 3.95 1.72
CA ALA A 139 25.80 2.86 0.96
C ALA A 139 24.91 1.61 0.91
N GLU A 140 24.35 1.22 2.04
CA GLU A 140 23.40 0.12 2.15
C GLU A 140 22.12 0.41 1.33
N CYS A 141 21.63 1.66 1.39
CA CYS A 141 20.51 2.12 0.56
C CYS A 141 20.75 1.84 -0.93
N LEU A 142 21.89 2.28 -1.48
CA LEU A 142 22.22 2.09 -2.89
C LEU A 142 22.39 0.61 -3.27
N ASP A 143 22.95 -0.20 -2.38
CA ASP A 143 23.08 -1.65 -2.63
C ASP A 143 21.73 -2.35 -2.63
N MET A 144 20.84 -2.00 -1.71
CA MET A 144 19.46 -2.51 -1.69
C MET A 144 18.70 -2.08 -2.94
N MET A 145 18.80 -0.82 -3.37
CA MET A 145 18.13 -0.33 -4.58
C MET A 145 18.58 -1.09 -5.83
N LYS A 146 19.86 -1.45 -5.95
CA LYS A 146 20.37 -2.27 -7.07
C LYS A 146 19.81 -3.70 -7.03
N GLY A 147 19.66 -4.26 -5.83
CA GLY A 147 19.15 -5.62 -5.63
C GLY A 147 17.64 -5.75 -5.86
N TYR A 148 16.89 -4.69 -5.60
CA TYR A 148 15.43 -4.62 -5.69
C TYR A 148 14.96 -3.66 -6.78
N ALA A 149 15.77 -3.39 -7.80
CA ALA A 149 15.43 -2.47 -8.89
C ALA A 149 14.10 -2.87 -9.54
N GLY A 150 13.12 -1.97 -9.46
CA GLY A 150 11.75 -2.17 -9.96
C GLY A 150 10.71 -2.55 -8.89
N ASP A 151 11.13 -2.96 -7.68
CA ASP A 151 10.20 -3.31 -6.59
C ASP A 151 10.04 -2.18 -5.57
N ILE A 152 11.01 -1.24 -5.47
CA ILE A 152 10.97 -0.11 -4.54
C ILE A 152 10.15 1.02 -5.16
N ALA A 153 9.02 1.32 -4.54
CA ALA A 153 8.10 2.36 -4.99
C ALA A 153 8.48 3.77 -4.49
N LEU A 154 9.25 3.87 -3.40
CA LEU A 154 9.67 5.13 -2.81
C LEU A 154 10.81 4.92 -1.80
N VAL A 155 11.68 5.91 -1.69
CA VAL A 155 12.70 5.99 -0.63
C VAL A 155 12.38 7.14 0.32
N LEU A 156 12.35 6.86 1.63
CA LEU A 156 12.40 7.86 2.69
C LEU A 156 13.83 7.93 3.20
N LEU A 157 14.49 9.08 3.00
CA LEU A 157 15.93 9.22 3.16
C LEU A 157 16.29 10.32 4.15
N ASP A 158 16.99 9.98 5.20
CA ASP A 158 17.63 10.99 6.07
C ASP A 158 18.84 11.62 5.38
N ILE A 159 19.11 12.88 5.74
CA ILE A 159 20.29 13.60 5.23
C ILE A 159 21.54 13.18 5.99
N ASN A 160 21.47 13.23 7.31
CA ASN A 160 22.64 13.14 8.17
C ASN A 160 22.89 11.71 8.64
N MET A 161 23.65 10.94 7.86
CA MET A 161 24.00 9.56 8.17
C MET A 161 25.50 9.33 8.05
N PRO A 162 26.05 8.35 8.81
CA PRO A 162 27.44 7.93 8.67
C PRO A 162 27.67 7.20 7.35
N VAL A 163 28.94 7.07 6.96
CA VAL A 163 29.43 6.35 5.78
C VAL A 163 29.10 7.06 4.47
N MET A 164 27.83 7.32 4.21
CA MET A 164 27.33 8.04 3.03
C MET A 164 26.06 8.81 3.42
N ASP A 165 26.08 10.13 3.21
CA ASP A 165 24.97 11.01 3.53
C ASP A 165 23.85 10.97 2.45
N GLY A 166 22.68 11.58 2.79
CA GLY A 166 21.53 11.58 1.86
C GLY A 166 21.78 12.40 0.59
N TYR A 167 22.62 13.40 0.61
CA TYR A 167 22.98 14.16 -0.58
C TYR A 167 23.84 13.33 -1.54
N GLU A 168 24.75 12.52 -1.01
CA GLU A 168 25.57 11.60 -1.80
C GLU A 168 24.74 10.52 -2.45
N VAL A 169 23.71 10.01 -1.73
CA VAL A 169 22.73 9.05 -2.30
C VAL A 169 21.99 9.67 -3.49
N LEU A 170 21.40 10.87 -3.34
CA LEU A 170 20.70 11.55 -4.44
C LEU A 170 21.61 11.77 -5.67
N LYS A 171 22.85 12.17 -5.46
CA LYS A 171 23.81 12.33 -6.55
C LYS A 171 24.13 11.01 -7.26
N ALA A 172 24.29 9.94 -6.48
CA ALA A 172 24.53 8.62 -7.04
C ALA A 172 23.33 8.09 -7.84
N MET A 173 22.09 8.36 -7.37
CA MET A 173 20.87 8.01 -8.08
C MET A 173 20.79 8.71 -9.44
N ASN A 174 21.03 10.02 -9.51
CA ASN A 174 21.00 10.81 -10.73
C ASN A 174 22.02 10.34 -11.80
N THR A 175 23.04 9.60 -11.41
CA THR A 175 24.02 9.04 -12.35
C THR A 175 23.75 7.59 -12.71
N ASN A 176 22.76 6.95 -12.10
CA ASN A 176 22.43 5.56 -12.32
C ASN A 176 21.02 5.39 -12.90
N HIS A 177 20.91 5.26 -14.23
CA HIS A 177 19.64 5.14 -14.96
C HIS A 177 18.69 4.01 -14.51
N SER A 178 19.16 3.03 -13.74
CA SER A 178 18.29 1.97 -13.23
C SER A 178 17.49 2.36 -11.98
N ILE A 179 17.85 3.45 -11.32
CA ILE A 179 17.26 3.90 -10.05
C ILE A 179 16.89 5.39 -10.04
N GLU A 180 17.12 6.13 -11.15
CA GLU A 180 16.84 7.59 -11.24
C GLU A 180 15.34 7.92 -11.14
N ASP A 181 14.49 6.98 -11.55
CA ASP A 181 13.03 7.15 -11.54
C ASP A 181 12.38 6.83 -10.19
N ILE A 182 13.14 6.30 -9.21
CA ILE A 182 12.57 5.99 -7.89
C ILE A 182 12.40 7.30 -7.11
N PRO A 183 11.17 7.67 -6.72
CA PRO A 183 10.93 8.90 -5.99
C PRO A 183 11.55 8.87 -4.60
N VAL A 184 12.16 9.98 -4.21
CA VAL A 184 12.81 10.16 -2.91
C VAL A 184 12.12 11.27 -2.14
N ILE A 185 11.70 10.99 -0.90
CA ILE A 185 11.30 12.00 0.08
C ILE A 185 12.42 12.11 1.11
N MET A 186 12.99 13.31 1.23
CA MET A 186 13.99 13.56 2.26
C MET A 186 13.33 13.82 3.60
N ILE A 187 13.91 13.29 4.68
CA ILE A 187 13.47 13.58 6.05
C ILE A 187 14.66 14.07 6.85
N SER A 188 14.63 15.29 7.37
CA SER A 188 15.75 15.84 8.13
C SER A 188 15.31 16.83 9.20
N SER A 189 16.19 17.07 10.19
CA SER A 189 16.08 18.17 11.14
C SER A 189 16.57 19.51 10.58
N GLU A 190 17.19 19.53 9.42
CA GLU A 190 17.57 20.77 8.74
C GLU A 190 16.32 21.44 8.15
N ASP A 191 16.08 22.70 8.46
CA ASP A 191 14.90 23.46 8.01
C ASP A 191 15.28 24.75 7.27
N SER A 192 16.57 24.93 6.96
CA SER A 192 17.04 26.09 6.21
C SER A 192 16.54 26.07 4.76
N GLU A 193 16.15 27.24 4.24
CA GLU A 193 15.74 27.38 2.83
C GLU A 193 16.82 26.90 1.86
N GLU A 194 18.09 27.06 2.22
CA GLU A 194 19.23 26.61 1.42
C GLU A 194 19.32 25.08 1.33
N SER A 195 19.18 24.37 2.47
CA SER A 195 19.17 22.92 2.52
C SER A 195 17.98 22.32 1.74
N ILE A 196 16.79 22.90 1.92
CA ILE A 196 15.59 22.47 1.22
C ILE A 196 15.74 22.68 -0.30
N ARG A 197 16.21 23.85 -0.74
CA ARG A 197 16.47 24.14 -2.15
C ARG A 197 17.47 23.17 -2.76
N LYS A 198 18.58 22.90 -2.07
CA LYS A 198 19.61 21.95 -2.51
C LYS A 198 19.06 20.54 -2.72
N VAL A 199 18.18 20.08 -1.86
CA VAL A 199 17.53 18.77 -1.96
C VAL A 199 16.69 18.68 -3.25
N TYR A 200 15.87 19.68 -3.53
CA TYR A 200 15.08 19.71 -4.78
C TYR A 200 15.95 19.85 -6.03
N GLU A 201 17.02 20.65 -5.99
CA GLU A 201 17.99 20.76 -7.09
C GLU A 201 18.70 19.43 -7.38
N LEU A 202 18.83 18.56 -6.38
CA LEU A 202 19.37 17.22 -6.51
C LEU A 202 18.32 16.16 -6.91
N GLY A 203 17.08 16.57 -7.19
CA GLY A 203 16.06 15.70 -7.77
C GLY A 203 15.16 14.97 -6.75
N ALA A 204 15.18 15.36 -5.47
CA ALA A 204 14.22 14.81 -4.52
C ALA A 204 12.77 15.20 -4.88
N SER A 205 11.84 14.28 -4.68
CA SER A 205 10.43 14.49 -4.96
C SER A 205 9.73 15.34 -3.91
N ASP A 206 10.14 15.24 -2.65
CA ASP A 206 9.58 16.00 -1.54
C ASP A 206 10.55 16.09 -0.35
N TYR A 207 10.20 16.92 0.62
CA TYR A 207 10.99 17.19 1.83
C TYR A 207 10.11 17.25 3.07
N VAL A 208 10.48 16.58 4.16
CA VAL A 208 9.80 16.59 5.45
C VAL A 208 10.76 16.99 6.54
N THR A 209 10.44 18.06 7.27
CA THR A 209 11.23 18.53 8.44
C THR A 209 10.85 17.74 9.69
N ARG A 210 11.83 17.49 10.57
CA ARG A 210 11.62 16.98 11.92
C ARG A 210 11.49 18.15 12.91
N PRO A 211 10.62 18.05 13.94
CA PRO A 211 9.68 16.94 14.19
C PRO A 211 8.50 16.94 13.19
N PHE A 212 8.01 15.77 12.80
CA PHE A 212 6.91 15.64 11.83
C PHE A 212 5.65 15.03 12.46
N ASP A 213 4.52 15.36 11.88
CA ASP A 213 3.24 14.71 12.19
C ASP A 213 3.09 13.43 11.33
N ALA A 214 2.67 12.31 11.96
CA ALA A 214 2.50 11.03 11.30
C ALA A 214 1.56 11.10 10.08
N LYS A 215 0.47 11.90 10.18
CA LYS A 215 -0.48 12.07 9.07
C LYS A 215 0.14 12.84 7.90
N VAL A 216 1.05 13.77 8.18
CA VAL A 216 1.77 14.53 7.14
C VAL A 216 2.69 13.60 6.38
N VAL A 217 3.50 12.80 7.06
CA VAL A 217 4.38 11.80 6.42
C VAL A 217 3.57 10.82 5.57
N TYR A 218 2.52 10.22 6.16
CA TYR A 218 1.66 9.29 5.45
C TYR A 218 1.07 9.88 4.16
N ARG A 219 0.54 11.12 4.23
CA ARG A 219 -0.04 11.80 3.08
C ARG A 219 0.98 12.10 2.00
N ARG A 220 2.18 12.56 2.34
CA ARG A 220 3.24 12.85 1.38
C ARG A 220 3.68 11.58 0.66
N VAL A 221 3.94 10.51 1.41
CA VAL A 221 4.25 9.18 0.86
C VAL A 221 3.16 8.71 -0.10
N SER A 222 1.90 8.68 0.37
CA SER A 222 0.80 8.18 -0.46
C SER A 222 0.51 9.04 -1.69
N ASN A 223 0.78 10.34 -1.66
CA ASN A 223 0.64 11.22 -2.82
C ASN A 223 1.79 11.02 -3.82
N THR A 224 3.02 10.88 -3.33
CA THR A 224 4.19 10.67 -4.20
C THR A 224 4.13 9.33 -4.93
N ILE A 225 3.69 8.27 -4.28
CA ILE A 225 3.53 6.94 -4.89
C ILE A 225 2.39 6.90 -5.92
N LYS A 226 1.38 7.78 -5.81
CA LYS A 226 0.23 7.85 -6.75
C LYS A 226 0.51 8.66 -8.02
N LEU A 227 1.59 9.41 -8.05
CA LEU A 227 2.01 10.18 -9.24
C LEU A 227 2.74 9.29 -10.23
#